data_b6b3a0b4464bb12b2211b6dc50620278
#
_entry.id   b6b3a0b4464bb12b2211b6dc50620278
#
_cell.length_a   1.000
_cell.length_b   1.000
_cell.length_c   1.000
_cell.angle_alpha   90.00
_cell.angle_beta   90.00
_cell.angle_gamma   90.00
#
_symmetry.space_group_name_H-M   'P 1'
#
loop_
_entity.id
_entity.type
_entity.pdbx_description
1 polymer ?
#
loop_
_entity_poly.entity_id
_entity_poly.type
_entity_poly.pdbx_seq_one_letter_code
_entity_poly.pdbx_strand_id
1 'polypeptide(L)'
;MRILFAIALLPFGLVAQNGSEQRAQWNQPVKPFRIIGNIYYVGAANVSSFFIQTPEGAILLDGGLPETAPVIEKNIADLGFSIKDVKILLNSHAHFDHSGGLAELKKRSGAQMIASERDRPVLDTAQGGLGAFPAVHVDRVIGDRQTVQLGGVTLTAHLTPGHTKGCTTWSMPVSSGGKTYQVVFYCSTTVVDKLVNNSNYPGIVSDYMRSFAELRKMPCDVFLAPHAGFFKLDEKRKQLDAGKLDAFVDPTEMQKFVNESEQAFRKELDEQIHQ
;
A
#
# COMPACT_ATOMS: atom_id res chain seq x y z
N MET A 1 -5.80 -37.22 42.96
CA MET A 1 -6.58 -37.00 41.73
C MET A 1 -5.74 -36.10 40.82
N ARG A 2 -5.03 -36.69 39.85
CA ARG A 2 -4.14 -35.97 38.94
C ARG A 2 -4.98 -35.53 37.72
N ILE A 3 -5.15 -34.22 37.55
CA ILE A 3 -5.80 -33.64 36.40
C ILE A 3 -4.74 -33.54 35.30
N LEU A 4 -4.87 -34.37 34.24
CA LEU A 4 -4.10 -34.26 33.01
C LEU A 4 -4.68 -33.12 32.18
N PHE A 5 -3.92 -32.04 32.01
CA PHE A 5 -4.20 -31.05 31.00
C PHE A 5 -3.80 -31.62 29.61
N ALA A 6 -4.80 -31.93 28.81
CA ALA A 6 -4.59 -32.24 27.41
C ALA A 6 -4.31 -30.94 26.64
N ILE A 7 -3.07 -30.75 26.22
CA ILE A 7 -2.71 -29.69 25.26
C ILE A 7 -3.29 -30.11 23.91
N ALA A 8 -4.38 -29.47 23.51
CA ALA A 8 -4.93 -29.65 22.16
C ALA A 8 -3.95 -28.98 21.17
N LEU A 9 -3.15 -29.80 20.50
CA LEU A 9 -2.39 -29.39 19.31
C LEU A 9 -3.42 -29.09 18.19
N LEU A 10 -3.67 -27.80 17.93
CA LEU A 10 -4.40 -27.39 16.74
C LEU A 10 -3.61 -27.87 15.50
N PRO A 11 -4.23 -28.53 14.54
CA PRO A 11 -3.51 -29.07 13.40
C PRO A 11 -2.99 -27.91 12.52
N PHE A 12 -1.71 -27.97 12.20
CA PHE A 12 -0.97 -27.06 11.32
C PHE A 12 -1.70 -26.78 9.99
N GLY A 13 -2.59 -27.67 9.55
CA GLY A 13 -3.42 -27.53 8.36
C GLY A 13 -4.50 -26.44 8.43
N LEU A 14 -5.06 -26.12 9.59
CA LEU A 14 -6.13 -25.11 9.73
C LEU A 14 -5.58 -23.68 9.57
N VAL A 15 -4.36 -23.41 10.05
CA VAL A 15 -3.73 -22.08 9.95
C VAL A 15 -3.31 -21.79 8.50
N ALA A 16 -2.77 -22.81 7.80
CA ALA A 16 -2.40 -22.67 6.40
C ALA A 16 -3.62 -22.51 5.48
N GLN A 17 -4.73 -23.19 5.79
CA GLN A 17 -5.98 -23.11 5.04
C GLN A 17 -6.64 -21.74 5.19
N ASN A 18 -6.67 -21.18 6.39
CA ASN A 18 -7.17 -19.83 6.64
C ASN A 18 -6.33 -18.76 5.90
N GLY A 19 -5.02 -18.91 5.85
CA GLY A 19 -4.13 -17.98 5.13
C GLY A 19 -4.34 -18.03 3.60
N SER A 20 -4.59 -19.20 3.03
CA SER A 20 -4.88 -19.35 1.60
C SER A 20 -6.25 -18.79 1.21
N GLU A 21 -7.26 -18.98 2.03
CA GLU A 21 -8.60 -18.45 1.84
C GLU A 21 -8.61 -16.93 1.94
N GLN A 22 -7.94 -16.37 2.94
CA GLN A 22 -7.80 -14.93 3.10
C GLN A 22 -7.10 -14.31 1.88
N ARG A 23 -6.00 -14.91 1.42
CA ARG A 23 -5.27 -14.46 0.24
C ARG A 23 -6.14 -14.50 -1.02
N ALA A 24 -6.93 -15.57 -1.21
CA ALA A 24 -7.87 -15.69 -2.31
C ALA A 24 -8.96 -14.61 -2.26
N GLN A 25 -9.47 -14.28 -1.06
CA GLN A 25 -10.42 -13.18 -0.86
C GLN A 25 -9.80 -11.81 -1.20
N TRP A 26 -8.57 -11.58 -0.78
CA TRP A 26 -7.86 -10.33 -1.09
C TRP A 26 -7.66 -10.10 -2.58
N ASN A 27 -7.45 -11.20 -3.32
CA ASN A 27 -7.19 -11.17 -4.77
C ASN A 27 -8.44 -11.31 -5.64
N GLN A 28 -9.64 -11.25 -5.08
CA GLN A 28 -10.86 -11.28 -5.90
C GLN A 28 -10.85 -10.10 -6.90
N PRO A 29 -11.14 -10.34 -8.18
CA PRO A 29 -11.18 -9.29 -9.19
C PRO A 29 -12.22 -8.22 -8.86
N VAL A 30 -11.84 -6.96 -9.01
CA VAL A 30 -12.73 -5.80 -8.89
C VAL A 30 -12.73 -5.06 -10.21
N LYS A 31 -13.91 -4.65 -10.69
CA LYS A 31 -14.00 -3.84 -11.89
C LYS A 31 -13.28 -2.50 -11.66
N PRO A 32 -12.34 -2.11 -12.53
CA PRO A 32 -11.59 -0.88 -12.35
C PRO A 32 -12.49 0.36 -12.53
N PHE A 33 -12.08 1.46 -11.94
CA PHE A 33 -12.85 2.71 -12.01
C PHE A 33 -11.95 3.93 -11.75
N ARG A 34 -12.45 5.09 -12.18
CA ARG A 34 -11.84 6.37 -11.86
C ARG A 34 -12.18 6.78 -10.43
N ILE A 35 -11.17 7.06 -9.63
CA ILE A 35 -11.33 7.59 -8.25
C ILE A 35 -11.59 9.09 -8.31
N ILE A 36 -10.64 9.85 -8.86
CA ILE A 36 -10.71 11.30 -9.02
C ILE A 36 -9.71 11.76 -10.10
N GLY A 37 -10.06 12.75 -10.90
CA GLY A 37 -9.18 13.32 -11.94
C GLY A 37 -8.58 12.23 -12.83
N ASN A 38 -7.26 12.08 -12.79
CA ASN A 38 -6.49 11.10 -13.57
C ASN A 38 -6.03 9.88 -12.75
N ILE A 39 -6.63 9.63 -11.58
CA ILE A 39 -6.31 8.52 -10.70
C ILE A 39 -7.39 7.45 -10.80
N TYR A 40 -6.97 6.20 -11.05
CA TYR A 40 -7.83 5.03 -11.20
C TYR A 40 -7.45 3.94 -10.21
N TYR A 41 -8.45 3.21 -9.70
CA TYR A 41 -8.26 1.95 -8.99
C TYR A 41 -8.15 0.81 -9.99
N VAL A 42 -7.06 0.04 -9.90
CA VAL A 42 -6.80 -1.12 -10.77
C VAL A 42 -6.41 -2.37 -10.00
N GLY A 43 -6.43 -2.32 -8.67
CA GLY A 43 -6.12 -3.44 -7.78
C GLY A 43 -7.21 -4.51 -7.70
N ALA A 44 -7.10 -5.35 -6.69
CA ALA A 44 -8.06 -6.40 -6.35
C ALA A 44 -8.94 -6.00 -5.14
N ALA A 45 -9.76 -6.91 -4.62
CA ALA A 45 -10.77 -6.61 -3.60
C ALA A 45 -10.22 -6.00 -2.30
N ASN A 46 -9.02 -6.41 -1.88
CA ASN A 46 -8.41 -5.83 -0.68
C ASN A 46 -7.00 -5.27 -0.90
N VAL A 47 -6.23 -5.79 -1.86
CA VAL A 47 -4.90 -5.26 -2.18
C VAL A 47 -5.02 -4.20 -3.27
N SER A 48 -4.70 -2.97 -2.91
CA SER A 48 -4.86 -1.82 -3.78
C SER A 48 -3.70 -1.70 -4.77
N SER A 49 -4.04 -1.23 -5.96
CA SER A 49 -3.09 -0.69 -6.94
C SER A 49 -3.70 0.53 -7.59
N PHE A 50 -2.91 1.57 -7.79
CA PHE A 50 -3.39 2.84 -8.33
C PHE A 50 -2.68 3.18 -9.62
N PHE A 51 -3.45 3.40 -10.67
CA PHE A 51 -2.98 3.82 -11.97
C PHE A 51 -3.20 5.33 -12.14
N ILE A 52 -2.12 6.06 -12.37
CA ILE A 52 -2.12 7.52 -12.50
C ILE A 52 -1.76 7.85 -13.95
N GLN A 53 -2.77 8.24 -14.72
CA GLN A 53 -2.62 8.54 -16.14
C GLN A 53 -1.99 9.92 -16.35
N THR A 54 -1.08 10.01 -17.31
CA THR A 54 -0.47 11.28 -17.74
C THR A 54 -0.38 11.34 -19.28
N PRO A 55 -0.16 12.53 -19.88
CA PRO A 55 0.06 12.64 -21.32
C PRO A 55 1.26 11.84 -21.86
N GLU A 56 2.25 11.53 -21.02
CA GLU A 56 3.49 10.83 -21.41
C GLU A 56 3.49 9.34 -21.02
N GLY A 57 2.36 8.83 -20.58
CA GLY A 57 2.19 7.45 -20.10
C GLY A 57 1.55 7.40 -18.72
N ALA A 58 1.92 6.44 -17.89
CA ALA A 58 1.32 6.26 -16.58
C ALA A 58 2.32 5.89 -15.49
N ILE A 59 1.93 6.19 -14.25
CA ILE A 59 2.59 5.71 -13.04
C ILE A 59 1.67 4.68 -12.41
N LEU A 60 2.22 3.53 -12.01
CA LEU A 60 1.49 2.50 -11.29
C LEU A 60 2.09 2.35 -9.89
N LEU A 61 1.27 2.49 -8.88
CA LEU A 61 1.65 2.34 -7.46
C LEU A 61 1.11 1.02 -6.92
N ASP A 62 2.02 0.19 -6.43
CA ASP A 62 1.85 -1.17 -5.90
C ASP A 62 1.38 -2.22 -6.91
N GLY A 63 1.84 -3.44 -6.71
CA GLY A 63 1.60 -4.59 -7.58
C GLY A 63 0.70 -5.67 -6.98
N GLY A 64 0.20 -5.47 -5.75
CA GLY A 64 -0.59 -6.48 -5.07
C GLY A 64 0.20 -7.76 -4.74
N LEU A 65 -0.50 -8.88 -4.65
CA LEU A 65 0.06 -10.22 -4.50
C LEU A 65 0.78 -10.67 -5.80
N PRO A 66 1.65 -11.69 -5.77
CA PRO A 66 2.24 -12.22 -7.01
C PRO A 66 1.20 -12.60 -8.08
N GLU A 67 0.06 -13.11 -7.67
CA GLU A 67 -1.06 -13.46 -8.54
C GLU A 67 -1.95 -12.28 -8.96
N THR A 68 -1.73 -11.07 -8.43
CA THR A 68 -2.55 -9.89 -8.77
C THR A 68 -2.11 -9.24 -10.08
N ALA A 69 -0.89 -9.45 -10.55
CA ALA A 69 -0.37 -8.81 -11.75
C ALA A 69 -1.28 -8.98 -13.00
N PRO A 70 -1.81 -10.18 -13.31
CA PRO A 70 -2.76 -10.34 -14.43
C PRO A 70 -4.08 -9.59 -14.23
N VAL A 71 -4.54 -9.45 -12.97
CA VAL A 71 -5.76 -8.68 -12.64
C VAL A 71 -5.52 -7.20 -12.92
N ILE A 72 -4.38 -6.66 -12.47
CA ILE A 72 -4.01 -5.26 -12.70
C ILE A 72 -3.90 -4.97 -14.19
N GLU A 73 -3.21 -5.82 -14.97
CA GLU A 73 -3.06 -5.65 -16.40
C GLU A 73 -4.41 -5.67 -17.11
N LYS A 74 -5.28 -6.62 -16.75
CA LYS A 74 -6.64 -6.69 -17.29
C LYS A 74 -7.44 -5.42 -16.96
N ASN A 75 -7.36 -4.96 -15.71
CA ASN A 75 -8.05 -3.76 -15.26
C ASN A 75 -7.57 -2.50 -15.99
N ILE A 76 -6.27 -2.38 -16.25
CA ILE A 76 -5.71 -1.30 -17.09
C ILE A 76 -6.29 -1.37 -18.52
N ALA A 77 -6.37 -2.56 -19.09
CA ALA A 77 -6.95 -2.77 -20.43
C ALA A 77 -8.46 -2.46 -20.48
N ASP A 78 -9.22 -2.85 -19.44
CA ASP A 78 -10.66 -2.55 -19.33
C ASP A 78 -10.95 -1.03 -19.26
N LEU A 79 -9.98 -0.24 -18.80
CA LEU A 79 -10.03 1.23 -18.83
C LEU A 79 -9.64 1.84 -20.17
N GLY A 80 -9.23 1.02 -21.15
CA GLY A 80 -8.79 1.47 -22.49
C GLY A 80 -7.31 1.87 -22.57
N PHE A 81 -6.51 1.54 -21.55
CA PHE A 81 -5.06 1.76 -21.53
C PHE A 81 -4.28 0.46 -21.79
N SER A 82 -2.99 0.57 -22.00
CA SER A 82 -2.07 -0.57 -22.14
C SER A 82 -1.12 -0.66 -20.96
N ILE A 83 -0.73 -1.87 -20.57
CA ILE A 83 0.37 -2.06 -19.62
C ILE A 83 1.68 -1.41 -20.14
N LYS A 84 1.84 -1.26 -21.45
CA LYS A 84 2.97 -0.57 -22.08
C LYS A 84 2.97 0.95 -21.88
N ASP A 85 1.84 1.50 -21.46
CA ASP A 85 1.74 2.93 -21.10
C ASP A 85 2.37 3.19 -19.72
N VAL A 86 2.50 2.18 -18.87
CA VAL A 86 3.17 2.31 -17.57
C VAL A 86 4.66 2.54 -17.79
N LYS A 87 5.15 3.71 -17.37
CA LYS A 87 6.56 4.12 -17.47
C LYS A 87 7.28 4.05 -16.14
N ILE A 88 6.55 4.18 -15.05
CA ILE A 88 7.10 4.17 -13.70
C ILE A 88 6.26 3.24 -12.83
N LEU A 89 6.95 2.36 -12.10
CA LEU A 89 6.39 1.57 -10.99
C LEU A 89 6.87 2.18 -9.68
N LEU A 90 5.94 2.45 -8.79
CA LEU A 90 6.19 2.87 -7.42
C LEU A 90 5.77 1.79 -6.44
N ASN A 91 6.35 1.82 -5.27
CA ASN A 91 6.02 0.92 -4.17
C ASN A 91 5.70 1.71 -2.90
N SER A 92 4.70 1.26 -2.16
CA SER A 92 4.44 1.74 -0.81
C SER A 92 5.41 1.12 0.19
N HIS A 93 5.56 -0.22 0.16
CA HIS A 93 6.49 -0.97 1.01
C HIS A 93 6.74 -2.40 0.51
N ALA A 94 7.83 -3.00 1.00
CA ALA A 94 8.34 -4.28 0.51
C ALA A 94 7.72 -5.49 1.23
N HIS A 95 6.38 -5.62 1.22
CA HIS A 95 5.66 -6.82 1.63
C HIS A 95 5.06 -7.54 0.42
N PHE A 96 4.80 -8.85 0.57
CA PHE A 96 4.35 -9.73 -0.52
C PHE A 96 3.03 -9.31 -1.16
N ASP A 97 2.16 -8.67 -0.41
CA ASP A 97 0.82 -8.24 -0.81
C ASP A 97 0.77 -6.84 -1.46
N HIS A 98 1.92 -6.18 -1.57
CA HIS A 98 2.07 -4.89 -2.27
C HIS A 98 3.16 -4.95 -3.35
N SER A 99 4.20 -5.73 -3.10
CA SER A 99 5.32 -5.89 -4.03
C SER A 99 5.21 -7.13 -4.93
N GLY A 100 4.29 -8.04 -4.62
CA GLY A 100 4.24 -9.37 -5.20
C GLY A 100 4.16 -9.41 -6.72
N GLY A 101 3.33 -8.57 -7.32
CA GLY A 101 3.14 -8.48 -8.75
C GLY A 101 4.15 -7.58 -9.49
N LEU A 102 4.97 -6.81 -8.77
CA LEU A 102 5.83 -5.79 -9.39
C LEU A 102 6.84 -6.35 -10.37
N ALA A 103 7.42 -7.52 -10.11
CA ALA A 103 8.38 -8.16 -11.01
C ALA A 103 7.75 -8.47 -12.39
N GLU A 104 6.55 -9.05 -12.40
CA GLU A 104 5.83 -9.38 -13.63
C GLU A 104 5.34 -8.10 -14.33
N LEU A 105 4.81 -7.13 -13.58
CA LEU A 105 4.37 -5.84 -14.11
C LEU A 105 5.54 -5.07 -14.75
N LYS A 106 6.72 -5.07 -14.10
CA LYS A 106 7.95 -4.48 -14.67
C LYS A 106 8.36 -5.15 -15.97
N LYS A 107 8.38 -6.48 -16.00
CA LYS A 107 8.70 -7.26 -17.20
C LYS A 107 7.74 -6.95 -18.35
N ARG A 108 6.44 -6.84 -18.08
CA ARG A 108 5.42 -6.58 -19.07
C ARG A 108 5.43 -5.15 -19.58
N SER A 109 5.57 -4.17 -18.70
CA SER A 109 5.56 -2.75 -19.05
C SER A 109 6.89 -2.28 -19.65
N GLY A 110 8.01 -2.74 -19.10
CA GLY A 110 9.35 -2.16 -19.30
C GLY A 110 9.57 -0.90 -18.45
N ALA A 111 8.73 -0.67 -17.44
CA ALA A 111 8.75 0.52 -16.60
C ALA A 111 9.98 0.56 -15.68
N GLN A 112 10.40 1.79 -15.33
CA GLN A 112 11.38 2.04 -14.29
C GLN A 112 10.79 1.77 -12.92
N MET A 113 11.43 0.93 -12.10
CA MET A 113 11.05 0.67 -10.71
C MET A 113 11.72 1.67 -9.78
N ILE A 114 10.91 2.39 -8.97
CA ILE A 114 11.39 3.36 -7.99
C ILE A 114 10.86 2.97 -6.61
N ALA A 115 11.75 2.88 -5.62
CA ALA A 115 11.41 2.56 -4.24
C ALA A 115 12.37 3.27 -3.27
N SER A 116 12.06 3.24 -1.98
CA SER A 116 12.94 3.78 -0.96
C SER A 116 14.26 2.99 -0.87
N GLU A 117 15.33 3.68 -0.47
CA GLU A 117 16.63 3.05 -0.27
C GLU A 117 16.57 1.90 0.74
N ARG A 118 15.72 2.03 1.79
CA ARG A 118 15.66 1.04 2.87
C ARG A 118 14.82 -0.19 2.54
N ASP A 119 13.87 -0.12 1.60
CA ASP A 119 13.11 -1.28 1.13
C ASP A 119 13.77 -1.93 -0.10
N ARG A 120 14.67 -1.23 -0.80
CA ARG A 120 15.40 -1.75 -1.97
C ARG A 120 16.05 -3.12 -1.72
N PRO A 121 16.79 -3.39 -0.62
CA PRO A 121 17.41 -4.70 -0.43
C PRO A 121 16.41 -5.86 -0.40
N VAL A 122 15.22 -5.63 0.17
CA VAL A 122 14.14 -6.62 0.19
C VAL A 122 13.55 -6.82 -1.20
N LEU A 123 13.31 -5.75 -1.95
CA LEU A 123 12.78 -5.80 -3.31
C LEU A 123 13.76 -6.48 -4.28
N ASP A 124 15.03 -6.12 -4.24
CA ASP A 124 16.08 -6.67 -5.12
C ASP A 124 16.33 -8.17 -4.88
N THR A 125 16.15 -8.66 -3.65
CA THR A 125 16.51 -10.04 -3.27
C THR A 125 15.32 -10.93 -2.91
N ALA A 126 14.15 -10.34 -2.66
CA ALA A 126 12.97 -11.01 -2.09
C ALA A 126 13.25 -11.69 -0.73
N GLN A 127 14.21 -11.16 0.04
CA GLN A 127 14.61 -11.69 1.35
C GLN A 127 14.48 -10.64 2.44
N GLY A 128 14.11 -11.08 3.65
CA GLY A 128 13.99 -10.21 4.82
C GLY A 128 12.71 -9.38 4.92
N GLY A 129 11.78 -9.57 3.97
CA GLY A 129 10.43 -8.98 4.01
C GLY A 129 9.38 -9.93 4.59
N LEU A 130 8.16 -9.43 4.77
CA LEU A 130 7.01 -10.25 5.13
C LEU A 130 6.49 -11.00 3.91
N GLY A 131 6.45 -12.33 4.00
CA GLY A 131 5.96 -13.23 2.95
C GLY A 131 6.94 -13.38 1.77
N ALA A 132 6.69 -14.38 0.95
CA ALA A 132 7.49 -14.65 -0.24
C ALA A 132 6.88 -13.97 -1.49
N PHE A 133 7.71 -13.33 -2.28
CA PHE A 133 7.34 -12.72 -3.56
C PHE A 133 8.53 -12.73 -4.53
N PRO A 134 8.31 -12.60 -5.85
CA PRO A 134 9.40 -12.52 -6.83
C PRO A 134 10.23 -11.24 -6.65
N ALA A 135 11.56 -11.37 -6.67
CA ALA A 135 12.47 -10.23 -6.61
C ALA A 135 12.23 -9.27 -7.79
N VAL A 136 12.29 -7.98 -7.54
CA VAL A 136 12.19 -6.93 -8.53
C VAL A 136 13.34 -5.94 -8.37
N HIS A 137 14.14 -5.78 -9.44
CA HIS A 137 15.26 -4.83 -9.41
C HIS A 137 14.76 -3.39 -9.32
N VAL A 138 15.26 -2.65 -8.32
CA VAL A 138 15.00 -1.22 -8.14
C VAL A 138 15.98 -0.42 -8.99
N ASP A 139 15.48 0.24 -10.03
CA ASP A 139 16.29 1.01 -10.96
C ASP A 139 16.72 2.37 -10.39
N ARG A 140 15.89 2.96 -9.53
CA ARG A 140 16.14 4.24 -8.89
C ARG A 140 15.66 4.22 -7.43
N VAL A 141 16.50 4.67 -6.52
CA VAL A 141 16.09 4.91 -5.13
C VAL A 141 15.55 6.32 -4.95
N ILE A 142 14.65 6.47 -3.98
CA ILE A 142 14.06 7.75 -3.61
C ILE A 142 14.20 7.98 -2.11
N GLY A 143 14.54 9.22 -1.73
CA GLY A 143 14.62 9.70 -0.36
C GLY A 143 13.39 10.51 0.06
N ASP A 144 13.38 10.88 1.34
CA ASP A 144 12.30 11.70 1.89
C ASP A 144 12.19 13.06 1.19
N ARG A 145 10.95 13.49 0.91
CA ARG A 145 10.61 14.74 0.21
C ARG A 145 11.12 14.84 -1.23
N GLN A 146 11.72 13.80 -1.78
CA GLN A 146 12.05 13.77 -3.19
C GLN A 146 10.81 13.50 -4.05
N THR A 147 10.90 13.84 -5.34
CA THR A 147 9.78 13.76 -6.26
C THR A 147 10.02 12.80 -7.42
N VAL A 148 8.92 12.25 -7.91
CA VAL A 148 8.80 11.52 -9.16
C VAL A 148 7.90 12.32 -10.10
N GLN A 149 8.34 12.53 -11.34
CA GLN A 149 7.61 13.34 -12.31
C GLN A 149 7.41 12.56 -13.62
N LEU A 150 6.22 12.67 -14.18
CA LEU A 150 5.89 12.15 -15.51
C LEU A 150 4.73 12.97 -16.09
N GLY A 151 4.89 13.48 -17.31
CA GLY A 151 3.83 14.13 -18.08
C GLY A 151 3.05 15.22 -17.34
N GLY A 152 3.75 16.07 -16.57
CA GLY A 152 3.17 17.15 -15.78
C GLY A 152 2.60 16.74 -14.42
N VAL A 153 2.61 15.43 -14.08
CA VAL A 153 2.25 14.92 -12.75
C VAL A 153 3.49 14.84 -11.88
N THR A 154 3.38 15.26 -10.61
CA THR A 154 4.44 15.18 -9.62
C THR A 154 3.94 14.47 -8.37
N LEU A 155 4.56 13.35 -8.02
CA LEU A 155 4.37 12.68 -6.73
C LEU A 155 5.54 13.00 -5.80
N THR A 156 5.24 13.30 -4.54
CA THR A 156 6.23 13.51 -3.48
C THR A 156 6.28 12.27 -2.58
N ALA A 157 7.48 11.76 -2.35
CA ALA A 157 7.73 10.69 -1.40
C ALA A 157 7.84 11.25 0.03
N HIS A 158 7.13 10.65 0.96
CA HIS A 158 7.24 10.91 2.40
C HIS A 158 7.63 9.60 3.07
N LEU A 159 8.85 9.52 3.59
CA LEU A 159 9.27 8.32 4.30
C LEU A 159 8.57 8.25 5.66
N THR A 160 7.71 7.25 5.81
CA THR A 160 6.92 6.98 7.02
C THR A 160 7.27 5.58 7.57
N PRO A 161 8.54 5.36 8.02
CA PRO A 161 9.02 4.06 8.47
C PRO A 161 8.34 3.59 9.75
N GLY A 162 8.43 2.28 9.99
CA GLY A 162 7.84 1.58 11.14
C GLY A 162 7.27 0.24 10.69
N HIS A 163 6.27 0.25 9.83
CA HIS A 163 5.69 -0.94 9.22
C HIS A 163 6.72 -1.73 8.39
N THR A 164 7.48 -1.03 7.53
CA THR A 164 8.79 -1.44 7.04
C THR A 164 9.79 -0.31 7.28
N LYS A 165 11.09 -0.61 7.11
CA LYS A 165 12.14 0.40 7.24
C LYS A 165 12.05 1.47 6.16
N GLY A 166 11.51 1.12 4.99
CA GLY A 166 11.42 1.97 3.82
C GLY A 166 10.00 2.37 3.43
N CYS A 167 9.02 2.15 4.31
CA CYS A 167 7.61 2.52 4.08
C CYS A 167 7.49 3.95 3.56
N THR A 168 6.87 4.12 2.40
CA THR A 168 6.79 5.38 1.66
C THR A 168 5.33 5.75 1.41
N THR A 169 4.87 6.79 2.07
CA THR A 169 3.60 7.47 1.77
C THR A 169 3.82 8.43 0.62
N TRP A 170 2.97 8.39 -0.40
CA TRP A 170 3.05 9.26 -1.56
C TRP A 170 1.97 10.33 -1.52
N SER A 171 2.26 11.53 -2.01
CA SER A 171 1.26 12.56 -2.17
C SER A 171 1.36 13.26 -3.52
N MET A 172 0.22 13.76 -4.03
CA MET A 172 0.17 14.58 -5.23
C MET A 172 -1.06 15.50 -5.21
N PRO A 173 -0.99 16.67 -5.85
CA PRO A 173 -2.18 17.42 -6.20
C PRO A 173 -2.89 16.78 -7.40
N VAL A 174 -4.22 16.80 -7.41
CA VAL A 174 -5.04 16.39 -8.55
C VAL A 174 -6.11 17.43 -8.84
N SER A 175 -6.32 17.75 -10.11
CA SER A 175 -7.40 18.65 -10.53
C SER A 175 -8.62 17.84 -10.95
N SER A 176 -9.80 18.20 -10.43
CA SER A 176 -11.07 17.61 -10.79
C SER A 176 -12.21 18.63 -10.61
N GLY A 177 -13.08 18.79 -11.59
CA GLY A 177 -14.21 19.71 -11.52
C GLY A 177 -13.82 21.17 -11.27
N GLY A 178 -12.66 21.62 -11.76
CA GLY A 178 -12.16 22.99 -11.57
C GLY A 178 -11.57 23.26 -10.19
N LYS A 179 -11.41 22.25 -9.33
CA LYS A 179 -10.77 22.33 -8.02
C LYS A 179 -9.52 21.48 -7.98
N THR A 180 -8.57 21.82 -7.12
CA THR A 180 -7.37 21.03 -6.82
C THR A 180 -7.53 20.39 -5.45
N TYR A 181 -7.27 19.08 -5.39
CA TYR A 181 -7.33 18.26 -4.18
C TYR A 181 -5.95 17.68 -3.87
N GLN A 182 -5.61 17.57 -2.59
CA GLN A 182 -4.42 16.86 -2.13
C GLN A 182 -4.74 15.38 -1.92
N VAL A 183 -4.13 14.53 -2.72
CA VAL A 183 -4.29 13.06 -2.61
C VAL A 183 -3.10 12.51 -1.85
N VAL A 184 -3.38 11.65 -0.87
CA VAL A 184 -2.37 10.90 -0.14
C VAL A 184 -2.59 9.40 -0.40
N PHE A 185 -1.56 8.74 -0.90
CA PHE A 185 -1.45 7.29 -0.94
C PHE A 185 -0.64 6.85 0.28
N TYR A 186 -1.35 6.50 1.32
CA TYR A 186 -0.78 6.10 2.59
C TYR A 186 0.00 4.79 2.46
N CYS A 187 1.13 4.67 3.18
CA CYS A 187 1.86 3.41 3.23
C CYS A 187 1.23 2.46 4.25
N SER A 188 1.70 2.47 5.47
CA SER A 188 1.12 1.71 6.59
C SER A 188 1.71 2.12 7.93
N THR A 189 0.90 1.99 8.99
CA THR A 189 1.36 2.03 10.39
C THR A 189 0.86 0.83 11.19
N THR A 190 0.40 -0.23 10.50
CA THR A 190 0.03 -1.50 11.16
C THR A 190 1.28 -2.15 11.76
N VAL A 191 1.20 -2.58 13.01
CA VAL A 191 2.28 -3.32 13.68
C VAL A 191 2.26 -4.76 13.19
N VAL A 192 3.36 -5.19 12.57
CA VAL A 192 3.53 -6.56 12.04
C VAL A 192 4.80 -7.23 12.56
N ASP A 193 5.58 -6.53 13.36
CA ASP A 193 6.84 -7.01 13.92
C ASP A 193 6.92 -6.66 15.43
N LYS A 194 7.85 -7.28 16.11
CA LYS A 194 8.12 -7.01 17.53
C LYS A 194 8.58 -5.57 17.71
N LEU A 195 7.96 -4.83 18.62
CA LEU A 195 8.31 -3.44 18.92
C LEU A 195 9.43 -3.33 19.96
N VAL A 196 9.44 -4.23 20.97
CA VAL A 196 10.37 -4.20 22.09
C VAL A 196 11.49 -5.22 21.86
N ASN A 197 12.74 -4.82 22.11
CA ASN A 197 13.93 -5.67 21.92
C ASN A 197 14.04 -6.27 20.50
N ASN A 198 13.67 -5.51 19.47
CA ASN A 198 13.77 -5.92 18.07
C ASN A 198 15.20 -5.69 17.56
N SER A 199 16.00 -6.76 17.51
CA SER A 199 17.37 -6.70 16.99
C SER A 199 17.43 -6.50 15.47
N ASN A 200 16.39 -6.91 14.73
CA ASN A 200 16.31 -6.76 13.28
C ASN A 200 15.92 -5.35 12.85
N TYR A 201 15.19 -4.65 13.74
CA TYR A 201 14.78 -3.28 13.53
C TYR A 201 14.98 -2.43 14.79
N PRO A 202 16.25 -2.15 15.20
CA PRO A 202 16.51 -1.21 16.29
C PRO A 202 15.89 0.15 15.96
N GLY A 203 15.19 0.75 16.91
CA GLY A 203 14.54 2.06 16.70
C GLY A 203 13.16 2.02 16.02
N ILE A 204 12.55 0.86 15.80
CA ILE A 204 11.21 0.72 15.20
C ILE A 204 10.17 1.61 15.90
N VAL A 205 10.16 1.69 17.23
CA VAL A 205 9.23 2.52 18.01
C VAL A 205 9.41 4.01 17.67
N SER A 206 10.65 4.49 17.60
CA SER A 206 10.93 5.89 17.26
C SER A 206 10.54 6.23 15.81
N ASP A 207 10.67 5.26 14.91
CA ASP A 207 10.26 5.39 13.51
C ASP A 207 8.74 5.50 13.40
N TYR A 208 7.97 4.65 14.06
CA TYR A 208 6.50 4.78 14.14
C TYR A 208 6.06 6.13 14.70
N MET A 209 6.66 6.57 15.82
CA MET A 209 6.29 7.84 16.45
C MET A 209 6.55 9.03 15.53
N ARG A 210 7.69 9.02 14.81
CA ARG A 210 8.03 10.03 13.81
C ARG A 210 7.03 10.01 12.64
N SER A 211 6.68 8.82 12.17
CA SER A 211 5.74 8.63 11.07
C SER A 211 4.34 9.15 11.40
N PHE A 212 3.82 8.87 12.60
CA PHE A 212 2.55 9.46 13.07
C PHE A 212 2.61 10.99 13.10
N ALA A 213 3.73 11.55 13.59
CA ALA A 213 3.90 13.01 13.65
C ALA A 213 3.94 13.65 12.24
N GLU A 214 4.55 12.99 11.25
CA GLU A 214 4.58 13.45 9.86
C GLU A 214 3.22 13.31 9.18
N LEU A 215 2.56 12.16 9.31
CA LEU A 215 1.25 11.92 8.72
C LEU A 215 0.19 12.93 9.19
N ARG A 216 0.25 13.38 10.45
CA ARG A 216 -0.66 14.41 10.97
C ARG A 216 -0.49 15.78 10.34
N LYS A 217 0.68 16.09 9.79
CA LYS A 217 0.97 17.39 9.16
C LYS A 217 0.60 17.41 7.67
N MET A 218 0.36 16.25 7.08
CA MET A 218 0.09 16.17 5.65
C MET A 218 -1.32 16.69 5.33
N PRO A 219 -1.45 17.65 4.41
CA PRO A 219 -2.76 17.99 3.86
C PRO A 219 -3.30 16.82 3.04
N CYS A 220 -4.56 16.45 3.27
CA CYS A 220 -5.20 15.33 2.60
C CYS A 220 -6.68 15.62 2.40
N ASP A 221 -7.10 15.72 1.14
CA ASP A 221 -8.51 15.80 0.75
C ASP A 221 -9.04 14.44 0.32
N VAL A 222 -8.16 13.58 -0.24
CA VAL A 222 -8.47 12.25 -0.72
C VAL A 222 -7.48 11.26 -0.12
N PHE A 223 -7.97 10.43 0.77
CA PHE A 223 -7.20 9.39 1.47
C PHE A 223 -7.32 8.06 0.73
N LEU A 224 -6.19 7.53 0.25
CA LEU A 224 -6.04 6.23 -0.40
C LEU A 224 -5.00 5.41 0.36
N ALA A 225 -5.17 4.09 0.37
CA ALA A 225 -4.32 3.20 1.18
C ALA A 225 -4.10 1.85 0.48
N PRO A 226 -3.07 1.07 0.89
CA PRO A 226 -2.69 -0.17 0.23
C PRO A 226 -3.70 -1.29 0.47
N HIS A 227 -4.56 -1.17 1.49
CA HIS A 227 -5.69 -2.07 1.73
C HIS A 227 -7.02 -1.33 1.58
N ALA A 228 -7.94 -1.93 0.83
CA ALA A 228 -9.25 -1.37 0.51
C ALA A 228 -10.08 -0.97 1.74
N GLY A 229 -10.01 -1.78 2.81
CA GLY A 229 -10.72 -1.52 4.06
C GLY A 229 -10.24 -0.26 4.79
N PHE A 230 -8.98 0.15 4.64
CA PHE A 230 -8.42 1.32 5.34
C PHE A 230 -9.06 2.64 4.88
N PHE A 231 -9.49 2.73 3.64
CA PHE A 231 -10.11 3.93 3.08
C PHE A 231 -11.55 3.69 2.59
N LYS A 232 -12.21 2.63 3.11
CA LYS A 232 -13.63 2.33 2.88
C LYS A 232 -13.99 2.23 1.39
N LEU A 233 -13.16 1.54 0.62
CA LEU A 233 -13.28 1.43 -0.84
C LEU A 233 -14.70 1.07 -1.27
N ASP A 234 -15.30 0.01 -0.70
CA ASP A 234 -16.60 -0.50 -1.10
C ASP A 234 -17.74 0.52 -0.85
N GLU A 235 -17.69 1.23 0.27
CA GLU A 235 -18.68 2.25 0.62
C GLU A 235 -18.60 3.44 -0.35
N LYS A 236 -17.35 3.93 -0.58
CA LYS A 236 -17.11 5.05 -1.50
C LYS A 236 -17.43 4.68 -2.93
N ARG A 237 -17.10 3.44 -3.33
CA ARG A 237 -17.45 2.93 -4.66
C ARG A 237 -18.96 2.90 -4.87
N LYS A 238 -19.75 2.40 -3.91
CA LYS A 238 -21.22 2.42 -3.99
C LYS A 238 -21.76 3.84 -4.10
N GLN A 239 -21.18 4.80 -3.37
CA GLN A 239 -21.58 6.20 -3.46
C GLN A 239 -21.25 6.80 -4.85
N LEU A 240 -20.06 6.47 -5.39
CA LEU A 240 -19.65 6.90 -6.72
C LEU A 240 -20.59 6.34 -7.81
N ASP A 241 -20.92 5.05 -7.72
CA ASP A 241 -21.85 4.38 -8.64
C ASP A 241 -23.28 4.94 -8.54
N ALA A 242 -23.65 5.49 -7.38
CA ALA A 242 -24.90 6.23 -7.16
C ALA A 242 -24.84 7.69 -7.65
N GLY A 243 -23.74 8.12 -8.27
CA GLY A 243 -23.59 9.45 -8.87
C GLY A 243 -22.93 10.50 -7.98
N LYS A 244 -22.43 10.14 -6.79
CA LYS A 244 -21.67 11.05 -5.93
C LYS A 244 -20.21 11.13 -6.41
N LEU A 245 -19.93 12.09 -7.30
CA LEU A 245 -18.62 12.22 -7.95
C LEU A 245 -17.46 12.57 -6.99
N ASP A 246 -17.78 13.12 -5.81
CA ASP A 246 -16.84 13.46 -4.75
C ASP A 246 -16.81 12.42 -3.60
N ALA A 247 -17.23 11.18 -3.86
CA ALA A 247 -17.34 10.12 -2.86
C ALA A 247 -16.01 9.82 -2.13
N PHE A 248 -14.88 10.10 -2.76
CA PHE A 248 -13.55 9.90 -2.20
C PHE A 248 -12.98 11.15 -1.50
N VAL A 249 -13.69 12.28 -1.52
CA VAL A 249 -13.23 13.53 -0.90
C VAL A 249 -13.75 13.61 0.54
N ASP A 250 -12.85 13.45 1.50
CA ASP A 250 -13.09 13.67 2.92
C ASP A 250 -11.78 14.17 3.59
N PRO A 251 -11.62 15.49 3.81
CA PRO A 251 -10.40 16.03 4.40
C PRO A 251 -10.17 15.61 5.85
N THR A 252 -11.12 14.93 6.48
CA THR A 252 -11.02 14.47 7.88
C THR A 252 -10.63 13.00 8.01
N GLU A 253 -10.78 12.20 6.95
CA GLU A 253 -10.66 10.74 7.01
C GLU A 253 -9.25 10.30 7.40
N MET A 254 -8.23 10.83 6.74
CA MET A 254 -6.83 10.47 7.04
C MET A 254 -6.47 10.76 8.49
N GLN A 255 -6.88 11.91 9.04
CA GLN A 255 -6.56 12.28 10.41
C GLN A 255 -7.24 11.37 11.43
N LYS A 256 -8.49 10.97 11.19
CA LYS A 256 -9.20 9.98 12.01
C LYS A 256 -8.47 8.65 11.97
N PHE A 257 -8.16 8.15 10.78
CA PHE A 257 -7.45 6.89 10.59
C PHE A 257 -6.07 6.87 11.28
N VAL A 258 -5.28 7.93 11.13
CA VAL A 258 -3.95 8.06 11.76
C VAL A 258 -4.05 8.09 13.28
N ASN A 259 -5.05 8.77 13.84
CA ASN A 259 -5.26 8.81 15.29
C ASN A 259 -5.66 7.44 15.85
N GLU A 260 -6.57 6.72 15.20
CA GLU A 260 -6.97 5.37 15.57
C GLU A 260 -5.78 4.39 15.47
N SER A 261 -5.00 4.48 14.39
CA SER A 261 -3.80 3.66 14.18
C SER A 261 -2.73 3.91 15.25
N GLU A 262 -2.52 5.16 15.68
CA GLU A 262 -1.60 5.46 16.77
C GLU A 262 -2.09 4.92 18.12
N GLN A 263 -3.38 4.98 18.39
CA GLN A 263 -3.95 4.37 19.61
C GLN A 263 -3.70 2.86 19.63
N ALA A 264 -3.93 2.19 18.49
CA ALA A 264 -3.66 0.75 18.35
C ALA A 264 -2.16 0.43 18.54
N PHE A 265 -1.28 1.22 17.92
CA PHE A 265 0.17 1.09 18.10
C PHE A 265 0.60 1.26 19.58
N ARG A 266 0.08 2.29 20.26
CA ARG A 266 0.41 2.54 21.67
C ARG A 266 -0.05 1.42 22.59
N LYS A 267 -1.23 0.86 22.34
CA LYS A 267 -1.76 -0.30 23.04
C LYS A 267 -0.86 -1.51 22.84
N GLU A 268 -0.49 -1.84 21.61
CA GLU A 268 0.41 -2.95 21.28
C GLU A 268 1.77 -2.79 21.93
N LEU A 269 2.32 -1.55 21.92
CA LEU A 269 3.60 -1.25 22.56
C LEU A 269 3.54 -1.49 24.07
N ASP A 270 2.47 -1.04 24.73
CA ASP A 270 2.26 -1.23 26.17
C ASP A 270 2.14 -2.73 26.52
N GLU A 271 1.40 -3.48 25.75
CA GLU A 271 1.27 -4.94 25.90
C GLU A 271 2.62 -5.65 25.75
N GLN A 272 3.47 -5.24 24.81
CA GLN A 272 4.81 -5.84 24.63
C GLN A 272 5.82 -5.43 25.70
N ILE A 273 5.66 -4.27 26.35
CA ILE A 273 6.52 -3.84 27.47
C ILE A 273 6.22 -4.66 28.73
N HIS A 274 4.97 -5.09 28.94
CA HIS A 274 4.53 -5.77 30.15
C HIS A 274 4.50 -7.30 30.02
N GLN A 275 4.94 -7.87 28.88
CA GLN A 275 5.19 -9.30 28.67
C GLN A 275 6.61 -9.70 29.04
#